data_e5310f47bd98e42a96757a3eb3d803f7
#
_entry.id   e5310f47bd98e42a96757a3eb3d803f7
#
_cell.length_a   1.000
_cell.length_b   1.000
_cell.length_c   1.000
_cell.angle_alpha   90.00
_cell.angle_beta   90.00
_cell.angle_gamma   90.00
#
_symmetry.space_group_name_H-M   'P 1'
#
loop_
_entity.id
_entity.type
_entity.pdbx_description
1 polymer ?
#
loop_
_entity_poly.entity_id
_entity_poly.type
_entity_poly.pdbx_seq_one_letter_code
_entity_poly.pdbx_strand_id
1 'polypeptide(L)'
;ILSYMAELFGTSPVFPDHLDTEEEKSACICGFLLSLYATSLEHMKSNGVQSLFEKIENPLAAVLAEMEKAGIATDQKRWEAVCHELKVRERKLLSLIYEAAGEEFNVNSPKQLGVILFEKMGMPAGKKTKNGYSTAADVLEMLAKSYPFVKDILEYRTISKLISTY
;
A
#
# COMPACT_ATOMS: atom_id res chain seq x y z
N ILE A 1 1.29 10.27 15.91
CA ILE A 1 2.37 9.39 16.41
C ILE A 1 2.59 9.63 17.90
N LEU A 2 2.87 10.87 18.36
CA LEU A 2 3.14 11.17 19.77
C LEU A 2 1.97 10.79 20.69
N SER A 3 0.71 11.05 20.31
CA SER A 3 -0.47 10.64 21.09
C SER A 3 -0.61 9.13 21.21
N TYR A 4 -0.33 8.39 20.14
CA TYR A 4 -0.35 6.94 20.16
C TYR A 4 0.76 6.35 21.06
N MET A 5 1.96 6.91 21.00
CA MET A 5 3.07 6.51 21.87
C MET A 5 2.79 6.83 23.34
N ALA A 6 2.17 7.99 23.60
CA ALA A 6 1.76 8.38 24.94
C ALA A 6 0.71 7.40 25.53
N GLU A 7 -0.24 6.96 24.74
CA GLU A 7 -1.24 5.97 25.14
C GLU A 7 -0.60 4.61 25.44
N LEU A 8 0.32 4.15 24.57
CA LEU A 8 1.04 2.88 24.70
C LEU A 8 1.89 2.80 25.96
N PHE A 9 2.52 3.91 26.37
CA PHE A 9 3.42 3.99 27.52
C PHE A 9 2.80 4.64 28.77
N GLY A 10 1.50 4.97 28.72
CA GLY A 10 0.79 5.59 29.84
C GLY A 10 1.28 6.99 30.19
N THR A 11 2.02 7.65 29.29
CA THR A 11 2.52 9.02 29.44
C THR A 11 1.82 9.93 28.47
N SER A 12 1.09 10.93 28.95
CA SER A 12 0.49 11.95 28.09
C SER A 12 1.37 13.19 28.03
N PRO A 13 1.63 13.77 26.84
CA PRO A 13 2.23 15.07 26.76
C PRO A 13 1.28 16.08 27.42
N VAL A 14 1.74 16.73 28.48
CA VAL A 14 1.02 17.87 29.05
C VAL A 14 1.45 19.10 28.24
N PHE A 15 0.61 19.51 27.31
CA PHE A 15 0.80 20.78 26.65
C PHE A 15 0.10 21.85 27.49
N PRO A 16 0.82 22.89 27.93
CA PRO A 16 0.19 24.06 28.56
C PRO A 16 -0.82 24.69 27.60
N ASP A 17 -1.96 25.13 28.12
CA ASP A 17 -3.05 25.72 27.30
C ASP A 17 -2.65 27.05 26.60
N HIS A 18 -1.42 27.54 26.81
CA HIS A 18 -0.93 28.85 26.39
C HIS A 18 0.39 28.78 25.63
N LEU A 19 0.51 27.85 24.68
CA LEU A 19 1.68 27.83 23.78
C LEU A 19 1.37 28.69 22.55
N ASP A 20 1.84 29.94 22.59
CA ASP A 20 1.53 30.92 21.55
C ASP A 20 2.53 30.87 20.37
N THR A 21 3.74 30.35 20.60
CA THR A 21 4.79 30.28 19.57
C THR A 21 5.14 28.84 19.17
N GLU A 22 5.68 28.67 17.97
CA GLU A 22 6.17 27.37 17.46
C GLU A 22 7.43 26.92 18.23
N GLU A 23 8.22 27.84 18.75
CA GLU A 23 9.39 27.56 19.58
C GLU A 23 8.97 26.93 20.92
N GLU A 24 7.93 27.46 21.56
CA GLU A 24 7.38 26.92 22.82
C GLU A 24 6.80 25.52 22.61
N LYS A 25 6.06 25.31 21.55
CA LYS A 25 5.55 23.98 21.16
C LYS A 25 6.67 22.98 20.93
N SER A 26 7.71 23.41 20.22
CA SER A 26 8.89 22.60 19.94
C SER A 26 9.65 22.23 21.22
N ALA A 27 9.80 23.17 22.14
CA ALA A 27 10.44 22.92 23.45
C ALA A 27 9.65 21.90 24.29
N CYS A 28 8.31 22.01 24.31
CA CYS A 28 7.44 21.04 24.97
C CYS A 28 7.54 19.65 24.36
N ILE A 29 7.57 19.55 23.03
CA ILE A 29 7.74 18.28 22.33
C ILE A 29 9.09 17.65 22.68
N CYS A 30 10.17 18.42 22.68
CA CYS A 30 11.51 17.94 23.07
C CYS A 30 11.54 17.42 24.52
N GLY A 31 10.95 18.15 25.45
CA GLY A 31 10.84 17.69 26.85
C GLY A 31 10.06 16.39 26.99
N PHE A 32 8.95 16.27 26.27
CA PHE A 32 8.16 15.05 26.23
C PHE A 32 8.94 13.87 25.61
N LEU A 33 9.68 14.09 24.54
CA LEU A 33 10.50 13.06 23.89
C LEU A 33 11.58 12.50 24.84
N LEU A 34 12.18 13.34 25.67
CA LEU A 34 13.15 12.88 26.68
C LEU A 34 12.51 11.95 27.73
N SER A 35 11.32 12.32 28.21
CA SER A 35 10.55 11.48 29.13
C SER A 35 10.13 10.16 28.48
N LEU A 36 9.62 10.23 27.25
CA LEU A 36 9.22 9.06 26.48
C LEU A 36 10.41 8.13 26.20
N TYR A 37 11.58 8.66 25.92
CA TYR A 37 12.79 7.88 25.72
C TYR A 37 13.16 7.04 26.95
N ALA A 38 13.15 7.63 28.14
CA ALA A 38 13.44 6.91 29.37
C ALA A 38 12.46 5.75 29.60
N THR A 39 11.16 6.02 29.47
CA THR A 39 10.11 5.00 29.59
C THR A 39 10.24 3.91 28.54
N SER A 40 10.56 4.27 27.28
CA SER A 40 10.76 3.31 26.20
C SER A 40 11.94 2.38 26.47
N LEU A 41 13.03 2.89 27.04
CA LEU A 41 14.18 2.05 27.41
C LEU A 41 13.80 1.00 28.46
N GLU A 42 13.04 1.37 29.48
CA GLU A 42 12.56 0.43 30.50
C GLU A 42 11.65 -0.65 29.90
N HIS A 43 10.75 -0.25 29.01
CA HIS A 43 9.89 -1.21 28.27
C HIS A 43 10.69 -2.13 27.36
N MET A 44 11.70 -1.63 26.67
CA MET A 44 12.58 -2.47 25.84
C MET A 44 13.37 -3.49 26.68
N LYS A 45 13.83 -3.10 27.86
CA LYS A 45 14.49 -4.01 28.82
C LYS A 45 13.53 -5.09 29.30
N SER A 46 12.36 -4.71 29.76
CA SER A 46 11.36 -5.64 30.29
C SER A 46 10.86 -6.65 29.25
N ASN A 47 10.80 -6.24 27.99
CA ASN A 47 10.40 -7.10 26.86
C ASN A 47 11.57 -7.84 26.19
N GLY A 48 12.81 -7.66 26.67
CA GLY A 48 13.99 -8.35 26.14
C GLY A 48 14.43 -7.91 24.74
N VAL A 49 13.92 -6.77 24.23
CA VAL A 49 14.22 -6.29 22.85
C VAL A 49 15.27 -5.19 22.80
N GLN A 50 15.84 -4.77 23.95
CA GLN A 50 16.85 -3.72 24.00
C GLN A 50 18.06 -4.03 23.12
N SER A 51 18.58 -5.27 23.20
CA SER A 51 19.77 -5.67 22.43
C SER A 51 19.50 -5.67 20.91
N LEU A 52 18.27 -6.01 20.48
CA LEU A 52 17.85 -5.90 19.10
C LEU A 52 17.86 -4.45 18.63
N PHE A 53 17.26 -3.55 19.41
CA PHE A 53 17.23 -2.13 19.12
C PHE A 53 18.64 -1.54 19.01
N GLU A 54 19.49 -1.75 20.01
CA GLU A 54 20.82 -1.14 20.08
C GLU A 54 21.79 -1.67 19.02
N LYS A 55 21.72 -2.97 18.69
CA LYS A 55 22.70 -3.62 17.82
C LYS A 55 22.26 -3.73 16.36
N ILE A 56 20.96 -3.66 16.09
CA ILE A 56 20.42 -3.86 14.75
C ILE A 56 19.59 -2.65 14.31
N GLU A 57 18.47 -2.36 14.96
CA GLU A 57 17.50 -1.37 14.48
C GLU A 57 18.08 0.06 14.45
N ASN A 58 18.71 0.47 15.52
CA ASN A 58 19.29 1.83 15.61
C ASN A 58 20.49 2.03 14.65
N PRO A 59 21.47 1.13 14.54
CA PRO A 59 22.52 1.22 13.51
C PRO A 59 21.97 1.12 12.07
N LEU A 60 20.93 0.32 11.84
CA LEU A 60 20.31 0.17 10.52
C LEU A 60 19.75 1.51 10.01
N ALA A 61 19.22 2.35 10.86
CA ALA A 61 18.70 3.67 10.46
C ALA A 61 19.77 4.52 9.77
N ALA A 62 21.00 4.51 10.26
CA ALA A 62 22.11 5.23 9.63
C ALA A 62 22.48 4.63 8.27
N VAL A 63 22.50 3.30 8.14
CA VAL A 63 22.78 2.62 6.88
C VAL A 63 21.70 2.95 5.84
N LEU A 64 20.44 2.91 6.23
CA LEU A 64 19.33 3.25 5.33
C LEU A 64 19.39 4.72 4.88
N ALA A 65 19.74 5.64 5.78
CA ALA A 65 19.92 7.05 5.44
C ALA A 65 21.04 7.26 4.39
N GLU A 66 22.17 6.56 4.51
CA GLU A 66 23.24 6.61 3.53
C GLU A 66 22.83 5.96 2.19
N MET A 67 22.06 4.87 2.22
CA MET A 67 21.51 4.26 1.00
C MET A 67 20.53 5.20 0.28
N GLU A 68 19.63 5.86 1.02
CA GLU A 68 18.70 6.84 0.45
C GLU A 68 19.45 8.04 -0.16
N LYS A 69 20.49 8.52 0.51
CA LYS A 69 21.34 9.61 0.03
C LYS A 69 22.12 9.22 -1.21
N ALA A 70 22.67 8.01 -1.28
CA ALA A 70 23.38 7.49 -2.45
C ALA A 70 22.44 7.30 -3.65
N GLY A 71 21.20 6.85 -3.38
CA GLY A 71 20.21 6.56 -4.40
C GLY A 71 20.58 5.39 -5.30
N ILE A 72 19.76 5.20 -6.33
CA ILE A 72 19.98 4.19 -7.38
C ILE A 72 19.95 4.89 -8.74
N ALA A 73 20.97 4.66 -9.57
CA ALA A 73 20.97 5.16 -10.92
C ALA A 73 19.91 4.44 -11.77
N THR A 74 19.02 5.21 -12.40
CA THR A 74 17.99 4.68 -13.29
C THR A 74 18.22 5.20 -14.72
N ASP A 75 17.97 4.34 -15.71
CA ASP A 75 17.92 4.75 -17.12
C ASP A 75 16.53 5.32 -17.42
N GLN A 76 16.40 6.63 -17.30
CA GLN A 76 15.13 7.32 -17.50
C GLN A 76 14.54 7.10 -18.89
N LYS A 77 15.36 7.08 -19.93
CA LYS A 77 14.88 6.87 -21.31
C LYS A 77 14.26 5.49 -21.49
N ARG A 78 14.94 4.49 -20.95
CA ARG A 78 14.43 3.10 -20.98
C ARG A 78 13.16 2.97 -20.16
N TRP A 79 13.11 3.63 -19.01
CA TRP A 79 11.92 3.66 -18.15
C TRP A 79 10.73 4.28 -18.88
N GLU A 80 10.89 5.43 -19.49
CA GLU A 80 9.84 6.10 -20.27
C GLU A 80 9.33 5.24 -21.44
N ALA A 81 10.24 4.55 -22.12
CA ALA A 81 9.88 3.62 -23.20
C ALA A 81 9.02 2.46 -22.67
N VAL A 82 9.42 1.81 -21.59
CA VAL A 82 8.65 0.72 -20.96
C VAL A 82 7.29 1.23 -20.48
N CYS A 83 7.24 2.40 -19.85
CA CYS A 83 5.95 2.99 -19.42
C CYS A 83 5.04 3.27 -20.61
N HIS A 84 5.59 3.74 -21.72
CA HIS A 84 4.81 3.96 -22.95
C HIS A 84 4.23 2.64 -23.50
N GLU A 85 5.05 1.62 -23.62
CA GLU A 85 4.61 0.27 -24.07
C GLU A 85 3.51 -0.30 -23.17
N LEU A 86 3.68 -0.22 -21.86
CA LEU A 86 2.67 -0.68 -20.90
C LEU A 86 1.34 0.08 -21.06
N LYS A 87 1.37 1.41 -21.22
CA LYS A 87 0.17 2.22 -21.44
C LYS A 87 -0.54 1.88 -22.76
N VAL A 88 0.21 1.61 -23.81
CA VAL A 88 -0.36 1.16 -25.11
C VAL A 88 -1.03 -0.21 -24.92
N ARG A 89 -0.37 -1.13 -24.22
CA ARG A 89 -0.90 -2.46 -23.96
C ARG A 89 -2.16 -2.42 -23.07
N GLU A 90 -2.12 -1.58 -22.02
CA GLU A 90 -3.26 -1.37 -21.12
C GLU A 90 -4.52 -0.91 -21.89
N ARG A 91 -4.38 0.10 -22.75
CA ARG A 91 -5.50 0.60 -23.57
C ARG A 91 -6.05 -0.47 -24.50
N LYS A 92 -5.17 -1.26 -25.12
CA LYS A 92 -5.59 -2.35 -26.00
C LYS A 92 -6.39 -3.41 -25.24
N LEU A 93 -5.91 -3.83 -24.07
CA LEU A 93 -6.62 -4.78 -23.22
C LEU A 93 -7.97 -4.23 -22.76
N LEU A 94 -8.01 -2.97 -22.36
CA LEU A 94 -9.25 -2.32 -21.92
C LEU A 94 -10.30 -2.32 -23.03
N SER A 95 -9.90 -2.02 -24.25
CA SER A 95 -10.79 -2.06 -25.42
C SER A 95 -11.35 -3.48 -25.66
N LEU A 96 -10.50 -4.51 -25.60
CA LEU A 96 -10.92 -5.91 -25.75
C LEU A 96 -11.88 -6.35 -24.62
N ILE A 97 -11.61 -5.91 -23.38
CA ILE A 97 -12.49 -6.20 -22.24
C ILE A 97 -13.86 -5.56 -22.41
N TYR A 98 -13.92 -4.30 -22.84
CA TYR A 98 -15.20 -3.60 -23.09
C TYR A 98 -15.98 -4.20 -24.25
N GLU A 99 -15.30 -4.57 -25.32
CA GLU A 99 -15.91 -5.27 -26.45
C GLU A 99 -16.53 -6.61 -26.02
N ALA A 100 -15.80 -7.40 -25.25
CA ALA A 100 -16.29 -8.67 -24.73
C ALA A 100 -17.43 -8.52 -23.70
N ALA A 101 -17.39 -7.46 -22.89
CA ALA A 101 -18.43 -7.16 -21.90
C ALA A 101 -19.67 -6.50 -22.50
N GLY A 102 -19.55 -5.86 -23.68
CA GLY A 102 -20.60 -5.08 -24.31
C GLY A 102 -20.86 -3.71 -23.71
N GLU A 103 -20.06 -3.30 -22.72
CA GLU A 103 -20.17 -1.99 -22.07
C GLU A 103 -18.86 -1.57 -21.39
N GLU A 104 -18.73 -0.27 -21.12
CA GLU A 104 -17.63 0.29 -20.35
C GLU A 104 -17.90 0.19 -18.84
N PHE A 105 -16.88 -0.20 -18.08
CA PHE A 105 -16.95 -0.29 -16.63
C PHE A 105 -15.54 -0.19 -16.01
N ASN A 106 -15.45 0.05 -14.70
CA ASN A 106 -14.16 0.05 -14.00
C ASN A 106 -13.69 -1.39 -13.72
N VAL A 107 -12.75 -1.89 -14.53
CA VAL A 107 -12.16 -3.23 -14.42
C VAL A 107 -11.41 -3.44 -13.09
N ASN A 108 -10.91 -2.37 -12.50
CA ASN A 108 -10.26 -2.40 -11.19
C ASN A 108 -11.25 -2.39 -10.01
N SER A 109 -12.55 -2.17 -10.26
CA SER A 109 -13.59 -2.25 -9.23
C SER A 109 -14.09 -3.68 -9.06
N PRO A 110 -13.83 -4.36 -7.91
CA PRO A 110 -14.31 -5.72 -7.69
C PRO A 110 -15.84 -5.84 -7.81
N LYS A 111 -16.57 -4.81 -7.39
CA LYS A 111 -18.02 -4.76 -7.42
C LYS A 111 -18.55 -4.73 -8.86
N GLN A 112 -18.02 -3.82 -9.69
CA GLN A 112 -18.46 -3.70 -11.09
C GLN A 112 -18.08 -4.94 -11.90
N LEU A 113 -16.82 -5.39 -11.77
CA LEU A 113 -16.36 -6.60 -12.44
C LEU A 113 -17.18 -7.83 -12.03
N GLY A 114 -17.52 -7.96 -10.74
CA GLY A 114 -18.37 -9.05 -10.26
C GLY A 114 -19.76 -9.06 -10.91
N VAL A 115 -20.38 -7.90 -11.07
CA VAL A 115 -21.67 -7.78 -11.79
C VAL A 115 -21.53 -8.20 -13.25
N ILE A 116 -20.49 -7.73 -13.94
CA ILE A 116 -20.25 -8.09 -15.35
C ILE A 116 -20.07 -9.60 -15.50
N LEU A 117 -19.14 -10.21 -14.76
CA LEU A 117 -18.79 -11.61 -14.91
C LEU A 117 -19.93 -12.55 -14.52
N PHE A 118 -20.54 -12.31 -13.35
CA PHE A 118 -21.43 -13.29 -12.73
C PHE A 118 -22.91 -13.02 -12.97
N GLU A 119 -23.32 -11.75 -13.14
CA GLU A 119 -24.73 -11.42 -13.36
C GLU A 119 -25.05 -11.24 -14.84
N LYS A 120 -24.20 -10.52 -15.60
CA LYS A 120 -24.47 -10.25 -17.01
C LYS A 120 -23.97 -11.35 -17.94
N MET A 121 -22.75 -11.83 -17.72
CA MET A 121 -22.16 -12.90 -18.55
C MET A 121 -22.49 -14.31 -18.04
N GLY A 122 -23.14 -14.45 -16.88
CA GLY A 122 -23.62 -15.73 -16.35
C GLY A 122 -22.50 -16.73 -16.00
N MET A 123 -21.29 -16.26 -15.73
CA MET A 123 -20.20 -17.15 -15.35
C MET A 123 -20.45 -17.82 -13.98
N PRO A 124 -19.91 -19.03 -13.75
CA PRO A 124 -20.09 -19.70 -12.47
C PRO A 124 -19.45 -18.89 -11.36
N ALA A 125 -20.27 -18.40 -10.43
CA ALA A 125 -19.83 -17.62 -9.30
C ALA A 125 -19.28 -18.55 -8.19
N GLY A 126 -18.14 -18.18 -7.63
CA GLY A 126 -17.68 -18.74 -6.36
C GLY A 126 -18.53 -18.25 -5.17
N LYS A 127 -18.05 -18.41 -3.95
CA LYS A 127 -18.75 -17.96 -2.74
C LYS A 127 -19.04 -16.46 -2.79
N LYS A 128 -20.30 -16.09 -2.60
CA LYS A 128 -20.73 -14.71 -2.45
C LYS A 128 -20.23 -14.20 -1.08
N THR A 129 -19.49 -13.11 -1.08
CA THR A 129 -19.03 -12.45 0.15
C THR A 129 -20.06 -11.42 0.63
N LYS A 130 -19.89 -10.88 1.85
CA LYS A 130 -20.74 -9.78 2.35
C LYS A 130 -20.79 -8.56 1.41
N ASN A 131 -19.73 -8.35 0.62
CA ASN A 131 -19.57 -7.21 -0.29
C ASN A 131 -19.83 -7.56 -1.77
N GLY A 132 -20.42 -8.72 -2.07
CA GLY A 132 -20.70 -9.19 -3.41
C GLY A 132 -19.84 -10.39 -3.84
N TYR A 133 -19.60 -10.51 -5.13
CA TYR A 133 -18.81 -11.62 -5.69
C TYR A 133 -17.31 -11.39 -5.51
N SER A 134 -16.58 -12.46 -5.19
CA SER A 134 -15.11 -12.40 -5.16
C SER A 134 -14.57 -12.32 -6.59
N THR A 135 -13.72 -11.33 -6.84
CA THR A 135 -12.94 -11.20 -8.09
C THR A 135 -11.44 -11.22 -7.78
N ALA A 136 -11.04 -12.00 -6.75
CA ALA A 136 -9.65 -12.22 -6.39
C ALA A 136 -8.91 -12.99 -7.49
N ALA A 137 -7.59 -12.91 -7.51
CA ALA A 137 -6.77 -13.45 -8.59
C ALA A 137 -7.00 -14.96 -8.78
N ASP A 138 -7.07 -15.71 -7.70
CA ASP A 138 -7.33 -17.16 -7.69
C ASP A 138 -8.66 -17.53 -8.37
N VAL A 139 -9.71 -16.76 -8.10
CA VAL A 139 -11.03 -16.95 -8.72
C VAL A 139 -10.98 -16.64 -10.21
N LEU A 140 -10.34 -15.54 -10.59
CA LEU A 140 -10.18 -15.18 -12.00
C LEU A 140 -9.28 -16.17 -12.75
N GLU A 141 -8.23 -16.69 -12.16
CA GLU A 141 -7.36 -17.71 -12.76
C GLU A 141 -8.11 -19.02 -13.02
N MET A 142 -9.03 -19.41 -12.12
CA MET A 142 -9.90 -20.56 -12.36
C MET A 142 -10.84 -20.32 -13.53
N LEU A 143 -11.46 -19.15 -13.61
CA LEU A 143 -12.35 -18.78 -14.71
C LEU A 143 -11.62 -18.66 -16.04
N ALA A 144 -10.38 -18.18 -16.04
CA ALA A 144 -9.55 -18.02 -17.23
C ALA A 144 -9.26 -19.33 -17.99
N LYS A 145 -9.42 -20.48 -17.32
CA LYS A 145 -9.29 -21.81 -17.95
C LYS A 145 -10.42 -22.08 -18.94
N SER A 146 -11.63 -21.57 -18.66
CA SER A 146 -12.84 -21.80 -19.48
C SER A 146 -13.26 -20.56 -20.28
N TYR A 147 -12.84 -19.38 -19.84
CA TYR A 147 -13.23 -18.09 -20.42
C TYR A 147 -11.97 -17.28 -20.79
N PRO A 148 -11.49 -17.38 -22.04
CA PRO A 148 -10.22 -16.77 -22.46
C PRO A 148 -10.12 -15.26 -22.16
N PHE A 149 -11.21 -14.50 -22.30
CA PHE A 149 -11.21 -13.06 -22.06
C PHE A 149 -10.90 -12.68 -20.60
N VAL A 150 -11.08 -13.60 -19.64
CA VAL A 150 -10.70 -13.37 -18.23
C VAL A 150 -9.17 -13.25 -18.07
N LYS A 151 -8.40 -13.83 -19.02
CA LYS A 151 -6.94 -13.63 -19.07
C LYS A 151 -6.59 -12.18 -19.36
N ASP A 152 -7.35 -11.53 -20.23
CA ASP A 152 -7.15 -10.12 -20.55
C ASP A 152 -7.42 -9.23 -19.33
N ILE A 153 -8.40 -9.59 -18.50
CA ILE A 153 -8.67 -8.92 -17.20
C ILE A 153 -7.51 -9.08 -16.23
N LEU A 154 -6.96 -10.28 -16.09
CA LEU A 154 -5.80 -10.54 -15.23
C LEU A 154 -4.56 -9.76 -15.69
N GLU A 155 -4.29 -9.78 -17.00
CA GLU A 155 -3.18 -9.03 -17.59
C GLU A 155 -3.38 -7.51 -17.41
N TYR A 156 -4.59 -7.01 -17.69
CA TYR A 156 -4.94 -5.61 -17.48
C TYR A 156 -4.67 -5.16 -16.04
N ARG A 157 -5.15 -5.91 -15.05
CA ARG A 157 -4.93 -5.59 -13.64
C ARG A 157 -3.46 -5.58 -13.25
N THR A 158 -2.69 -6.51 -13.79
CA THR A 158 -1.23 -6.57 -13.57
C THR A 158 -0.55 -5.33 -14.13
N ILE A 159 -0.85 -4.97 -15.38
CA ILE A 159 -0.27 -3.80 -16.04
C ILE A 159 -0.72 -2.50 -15.36
N SER A 160 -2.02 -2.37 -15.07
CA SER A 160 -2.57 -1.20 -14.39
C SER A 160 -1.94 -0.99 -13.00
N LYS A 161 -1.67 -2.08 -12.26
CA LYS A 161 -0.95 -2.01 -11.00
C LYS A 161 0.50 -1.57 -11.18
N LEU A 162 1.21 -2.09 -12.20
CA LEU A 162 2.58 -1.66 -12.51
C LEU A 162 2.62 -0.17 -12.84
N ILE A 163 1.74 0.32 -13.71
CA ILE A 163 1.68 1.75 -14.10
C ILE A 163 1.34 2.66 -12.92
N SER A 164 0.49 2.20 -11.99
CA SER A 164 0.08 3.02 -10.83
C SER A 164 1.09 3.02 -9.69
N THR A 165 1.98 2.03 -9.65
CA THR A 165 2.94 1.86 -8.56
C THR A 165 4.31 2.45 -8.92
N TYR A 166 4.68 2.39 -10.16
CA TYR A 166 5.96 2.84 -10.72
C TYR A 166 5.75 3.90 -11.80
#